data_7bcc3b22d2c2c67cad239b616c447c29
#
_entry.id   7bcc3b22d2c2c67cad239b616c447c29
#
_cell.length_a   1.000
_cell.length_b   1.000
_cell.length_c   1.000
_cell.angle_alpha   90.00
_cell.angle_beta   90.00
_cell.angle_gamma   90.00
#
_symmetry.space_group_name_H-M   'P 1'
#
loop_
_entity.id
_entity.type
_entity.pdbx_description
1 polymer ?
#
loop_
_entity_poly.entity_id
_entity_poly.type
_entity_poly.pdbx_seq_one_letter_code
_entity_poly.pdbx_strand_id
1 'polypeptide(L)'
;GFVEARRYIAHDAAPRYLSLYSTKTFEVLDSPAYRAALANQTPWSKANIARFQNMIRSVARITISRGRGRGAALGLVRLRGATPDLRDRLASRFDPELHDGVIGISLLEGDPSLSRSLTNPSDDSGAGDWFILIEGTSIDAVASLTPSHFSGVLNDATVVSSGTYRLMFDLAAADL
;
A
#
# COMPACT_ATOMS: atom_id res chain seq x y z
N GLY A 1 6.58 0.28 17.86
CA GLY A 1 5.41 0.84 17.31
C GLY A 1 5.50 1.23 15.85
N PHE A 2 4.73 2.23 15.49
CA PHE A 2 4.77 2.84 14.16
C PHE A 2 6.10 3.57 13.95
N VAL A 3 6.61 3.52 12.72
CA VAL A 3 7.88 4.15 12.34
C VAL A 3 7.70 5.25 11.31
N GLU A 4 6.61 5.21 10.53
CA GLU A 4 6.29 6.25 9.57
C GLU A 4 4.80 6.30 9.25
N ALA A 5 4.36 7.46 8.78
CA ALA A 5 3.06 7.71 8.19
C ALA A 5 3.23 8.56 6.94
N ARG A 6 2.71 8.09 5.82
CA ARG A 6 2.74 8.83 4.54
C ARG A 6 1.33 8.98 4.02
N ARG A 7 1.03 10.14 3.47
CA ARG A 7 -0.26 10.40 2.85
C ARG A 7 -0.08 10.92 1.45
N TYR A 8 -0.92 10.42 0.57
CA TYR A 8 -0.91 10.72 -0.84
C TYR A 8 -2.29 11.16 -1.31
N ILE A 9 -2.31 11.94 -2.39
CA ILE A 9 -3.51 12.28 -3.14
C ILE A 9 -3.43 11.68 -4.55
N ALA A 10 -4.54 11.14 -5.03
CA ALA A 10 -4.62 10.58 -6.36
C ALA A 10 -4.29 11.63 -7.43
N HIS A 11 -3.47 11.24 -8.40
CA HIS A 11 -3.30 11.93 -9.67
C HIS A 11 -4.18 11.25 -10.72
N ASP A 12 -4.00 9.94 -10.89
CA ASP A 12 -4.81 9.09 -11.76
C ASP A 12 -5.03 7.76 -11.03
N ALA A 13 -5.91 7.79 -10.03
CA ALA A 13 -6.18 6.66 -9.16
C ALA A 13 -7.50 6.82 -8.38
N ALA A 14 -8.00 5.71 -7.85
CA ALA A 14 -9.07 5.66 -6.87
C ALA A 14 -8.72 4.64 -5.77
N PRO A 15 -9.10 4.92 -4.51
CA PRO A 15 -9.76 6.11 -3.97
C PRO A 15 -8.85 7.37 -3.98
N ARG A 16 -9.46 8.53 -3.77
CA ARG A 16 -8.77 9.85 -3.84
C ARG A 16 -7.58 9.98 -2.89
N TYR A 17 -7.62 9.35 -1.75
CA TYR A 17 -6.56 9.42 -0.75
C TYR A 17 -6.02 8.04 -0.44
N LEU A 18 -4.69 7.95 -0.34
CA LEU A 18 -3.97 6.77 0.11
C LEU A 18 -3.15 7.15 1.35
N SER A 19 -3.21 6.32 2.41
CA SER A 19 -2.34 6.46 3.57
C SER A 19 -1.58 5.16 3.79
N LEU A 20 -0.28 5.27 3.96
CA LEU A 20 0.61 4.16 4.29
C LEU A 20 1.15 4.38 5.70
N TYR A 21 1.08 3.35 6.52
CA TYR A 21 1.63 3.34 7.87
C TYR A 21 2.55 2.14 7.98
N SER A 22 3.79 2.35 8.37
CA SER A 22 4.76 1.28 8.58
C SER A 22 5.03 1.08 10.08
N THR A 23 5.26 -0.16 10.46
CA THR A 23 5.60 -0.57 11.83
C THR A 23 6.95 -1.27 11.85
N LYS A 24 7.62 -1.26 13.01
CA LYS A 24 8.92 -1.93 13.18
C LYS A 24 8.83 -3.42 12.89
N THR A 25 7.75 -4.04 13.35
CA THR A 25 7.47 -5.46 13.13
C THR A 25 5.98 -5.64 12.83
N PHE A 26 5.65 -6.76 12.21
CA PHE A 26 4.26 -7.07 11.86
C PHE A 26 3.37 -7.28 13.10
N GLU A 27 3.94 -7.84 14.16
CA GLU A 27 3.26 -8.16 15.42
C GLU A 27 2.71 -6.93 16.13
N VAL A 28 3.25 -5.74 15.86
CA VAL A 28 2.71 -4.46 16.36
C VAL A 28 1.24 -4.31 15.96
N LEU A 29 0.87 -4.72 14.75
CA LEU A 29 -0.49 -4.59 14.20
C LEU A 29 -1.50 -5.58 14.80
N ASP A 30 -1.02 -6.61 15.51
CA ASP A 30 -1.82 -7.56 16.28
C ASP A 30 -1.67 -7.39 17.80
N SER A 31 -0.92 -6.40 18.26
CA SER A 31 -0.65 -6.18 19.68
C SER A 31 -1.90 -5.75 20.46
N PRO A 32 -1.99 -6.10 21.76
CA PRO A 32 -3.07 -5.62 22.62
C PRO A 32 -3.16 -4.09 22.66
N ALA A 33 -2.01 -3.40 22.66
CA ALA A 33 -1.95 -1.94 22.63
C ALA A 33 -2.57 -1.34 21.37
N TYR A 34 -2.27 -1.91 20.21
CA TYR A 34 -2.87 -1.46 18.95
C TYR A 34 -4.37 -1.73 18.88
N ARG A 35 -4.81 -2.92 19.34
CA ARG A 35 -6.24 -3.25 19.44
C ARG A 35 -6.98 -2.31 20.38
N ALA A 36 -6.39 -1.99 21.54
CA ALA A 36 -6.95 -1.02 22.48
C ALA A 36 -7.06 0.40 21.87
N ALA A 37 -6.05 0.84 21.11
CA ALA A 37 -6.09 2.13 20.42
C ALA A 37 -7.21 2.18 19.36
N LEU A 38 -7.41 1.11 18.59
CA LEU A 38 -8.51 1.00 17.63
C LEU A 38 -9.89 1.02 18.30
N ALA A 39 -10.03 0.38 19.46
CA ALA A 39 -11.28 0.35 20.21
C ALA A 39 -11.60 1.69 20.89
N ASN A 40 -10.58 2.44 21.31
CA ASN A 40 -10.69 3.70 22.08
C ASN A 40 -10.33 4.93 21.22
N GLN A 41 -10.89 5.00 20.03
CA GLN A 41 -10.69 6.15 19.16
C GLN A 41 -11.26 7.43 19.77
N THR A 42 -10.55 8.56 19.51
CA THR A 42 -11.04 9.88 19.95
C THR A 42 -12.36 10.25 19.27
N PRO A 43 -13.17 11.15 19.85
CA PRO A 43 -14.38 11.66 19.19
C PRO A 43 -14.10 12.25 17.79
N TRP A 44 -12.97 12.95 17.66
CA TRP A 44 -12.51 13.49 16.37
C TRP A 44 -12.24 12.39 15.34
N SER A 45 -11.52 11.32 15.74
CA SER A 45 -11.24 10.18 14.86
C SER A 45 -12.53 9.49 14.42
N LYS A 46 -13.45 9.23 15.37
CA LYS A 46 -14.77 8.62 15.06
C LYS A 46 -15.58 9.45 14.07
N ALA A 47 -15.65 10.78 14.29
CA ALA A 47 -16.36 11.67 13.40
C ALA A 47 -15.78 11.71 11.97
N ASN A 48 -14.45 11.61 11.84
CA ASN A 48 -13.81 11.58 10.52
C ASN A 48 -13.96 10.23 9.83
N ILE A 49 -13.78 9.12 10.56
CA ILE A 49 -13.96 7.77 10.01
C ILE A 49 -15.37 7.55 9.52
N ALA A 50 -16.39 8.08 10.21
CA ALA A 50 -17.79 8.01 9.79
C ALA A 50 -18.08 8.70 8.44
N ARG A 51 -17.20 9.58 7.98
CA ARG A 51 -17.30 10.27 6.68
C ARG A 51 -16.58 9.53 5.55
N PHE A 52 -15.80 8.50 5.85
CA PHE A 52 -15.08 7.74 4.83
C PHE A 52 -16.06 6.97 3.96
N GLN A 53 -15.86 7.05 2.65
CA GLN A 53 -16.61 6.33 1.65
C GLN A 53 -15.66 5.41 0.88
N ASN A 54 -16.13 4.21 0.55
CA ASN A 54 -15.36 3.22 -0.22
C ASN A 54 -13.97 2.94 0.39
N MET A 55 -13.92 2.83 1.72
CA MET A 55 -12.67 2.64 2.44
C MET A 55 -12.12 1.24 2.18
N ILE A 56 -10.89 1.20 1.68
CA ILE A 56 -10.09 -0.02 1.58
C ILE A 56 -9.05 0.03 2.70
N ARG A 57 -9.02 -0.98 3.57
CA ARG A 57 -8.01 -1.12 4.60
C ARG A 57 -7.33 -2.47 4.46
N SER A 58 -6.03 -2.47 4.25
CA SER A 58 -5.22 -3.67 4.22
C SER A 58 -4.06 -3.58 5.21
N VAL A 59 -3.84 -4.66 5.92
CA VAL A 59 -2.62 -4.92 6.69
C VAL A 59 -1.81 -5.91 5.86
N ALA A 60 -0.55 -5.59 5.59
CA ALA A 60 0.25 -6.38 4.67
C ALA A 60 1.71 -6.50 5.15
N ARG A 61 2.37 -7.58 4.75
CA ARG A 61 3.83 -7.77 4.90
C ARG A 61 4.54 -7.29 3.65
N ILE A 62 5.60 -6.53 3.81
CA ILE A 62 6.52 -6.24 2.71
C ILE A 62 7.40 -7.50 2.53
N THR A 63 7.17 -8.23 1.45
CA THR A 63 7.87 -9.49 1.17
C THR A 63 8.99 -9.33 0.16
N ILE A 64 8.89 -8.32 -0.71
CA ILE A 64 9.96 -7.90 -1.60
C ILE A 64 10.12 -6.39 -1.46
N SER A 65 11.37 -5.93 -1.38
CA SER A 65 11.71 -4.51 -1.48
C SER A 65 13.01 -4.38 -2.26
N ARG A 66 13.00 -3.53 -3.29
CA ARG A 66 14.15 -3.22 -4.13
C ARG A 66 14.30 -1.72 -4.24
N GLY A 67 15.53 -1.25 -4.33
CA GLY A 67 15.86 0.18 -4.30
C GLY A 67 15.82 0.76 -2.90
N ARG A 68 16.07 2.06 -2.80
CA ARG A 68 16.13 2.79 -1.53
C ARG A 68 15.61 4.21 -1.71
N GLY A 69 14.92 4.70 -0.71
CA GLY A 69 14.41 6.06 -0.69
C GLY A 69 12.90 6.14 -0.80
N ARG A 70 12.40 7.37 -0.78
CA ARG A 70 10.99 7.71 -0.86
C ARG A 70 10.78 8.71 -1.98
N GLY A 71 9.76 8.46 -2.80
CA GLY A 71 9.48 9.29 -3.96
C GLY A 71 8.43 10.35 -3.70
N ALA A 72 8.47 11.41 -4.50
CA ALA A 72 7.41 12.41 -4.58
C ALA A 72 6.13 11.84 -5.22
N ALA A 73 6.25 10.74 -5.96
CA ALA A 73 5.16 10.02 -6.61
C ALA A 73 5.17 8.54 -6.23
N LEU A 74 3.99 7.95 -6.21
CA LEU A 74 3.76 6.54 -5.95
C LEU A 74 2.85 5.95 -7.02
N GLY A 75 3.29 4.87 -7.67
CA GLY A 75 2.45 3.96 -8.44
C GLY A 75 1.92 2.85 -7.53
N LEU A 76 0.65 2.51 -7.66
CA LEU A 76 0.01 1.43 -6.92
C LEU A 76 -0.67 0.47 -7.90
N VAL A 77 -0.39 -0.83 -7.75
CA VAL A 77 -1.14 -1.91 -8.41
C VAL A 77 -1.71 -2.81 -7.34
N ARG A 78 -3.04 -3.00 -7.32
CA ARG A 78 -3.76 -3.90 -6.41
C ARG A 78 -4.08 -5.20 -7.13
N LEU A 79 -3.71 -6.31 -6.53
CA LEU A 79 -3.84 -7.66 -7.07
C LEU A 79 -4.73 -8.51 -6.17
N ARG A 80 -5.63 -9.29 -6.79
CA ARG A 80 -6.47 -10.28 -6.12
C ARG A 80 -6.19 -11.68 -6.64
N GLY A 81 -6.26 -12.69 -5.74
CA GLY A 81 -5.98 -14.07 -6.10
C GLY A 81 -4.49 -14.37 -6.32
N ALA A 82 -3.61 -13.49 -5.83
CA ALA A 82 -2.16 -13.70 -5.92
C ALA A 82 -1.71 -14.91 -5.08
N THR A 83 -0.69 -15.61 -5.56
CA THR A 83 -0.15 -16.83 -4.96
C THR A 83 1.36 -16.69 -4.71
N PRO A 84 1.96 -17.56 -3.84
CA PRO A 84 3.41 -17.54 -3.61
C PRO A 84 4.25 -17.64 -4.89
N ASP A 85 3.82 -18.42 -5.89
CA ASP A 85 4.51 -18.54 -7.17
C ASP A 85 4.57 -17.20 -7.93
N LEU A 86 3.55 -16.36 -7.78
CA LEU A 86 3.56 -15.01 -8.34
C LEU A 86 4.64 -14.14 -7.68
N ARG A 87 4.87 -14.28 -6.37
CA ARG A 87 5.95 -13.56 -5.68
C ARG A 87 7.31 -13.86 -6.32
N ASP A 88 7.61 -15.12 -6.56
CA ASP A 88 8.91 -15.53 -7.11
C ASP A 88 9.10 -14.98 -8.54
N ARG A 89 8.05 -14.98 -9.35
CA ARG A 89 8.07 -14.38 -10.69
C ARG A 89 8.25 -12.85 -10.63
N LEU A 90 7.57 -12.16 -9.70
CA LEU A 90 7.71 -10.71 -9.52
C LEU A 90 9.10 -10.33 -9.01
N ALA A 91 9.71 -11.15 -8.16
CA ALA A 91 11.05 -10.88 -7.60
C ALA A 91 12.11 -10.65 -8.68
N SER A 92 12.00 -11.35 -9.81
CA SER A 92 12.89 -11.22 -10.96
C SER A 92 12.60 -9.99 -11.85
N ARG A 93 11.46 -9.34 -11.64
CA ARG A 93 11.01 -8.17 -12.42
C ARG A 93 11.17 -6.85 -11.65
N PHE A 94 11.43 -6.92 -10.35
CA PHE A 94 11.60 -5.73 -9.52
C PHE A 94 13.05 -5.26 -9.60
N ASP A 95 13.32 -4.44 -10.59
CA ASP A 95 14.63 -3.78 -10.75
C ASP A 95 14.42 -2.30 -11.03
N PRO A 96 14.43 -1.44 -9.99
CA PRO A 96 14.23 0.00 -10.15
C PRO A 96 15.36 0.66 -10.96
N GLU A 97 16.56 0.07 -11.01
CA GLU A 97 17.71 0.66 -11.72
C GLU A 97 17.52 0.62 -13.25
N LEU A 98 16.63 -0.23 -13.75
CA LEU A 98 16.29 -0.30 -15.18
C LEU A 98 15.29 0.78 -15.61
N HIS A 99 14.76 1.60 -14.68
CA HIS A 99 13.69 2.54 -14.97
C HIS A 99 14.03 3.93 -14.47
N ASP A 100 14.22 4.84 -15.40
CA ASP A 100 14.60 6.22 -15.09
C ASP A 100 13.57 6.90 -14.18
N GLY A 101 14.06 7.50 -13.09
CA GLY A 101 13.23 8.15 -12.09
C GLY A 101 12.48 7.22 -11.13
N VAL A 102 12.56 5.90 -11.28
CA VAL A 102 12.06 4.93 -10.31
C VAL A 102 13.13 4.66 -9.26
N ILE A 103 12.80 4.80 -7.99
CA ILE A 103 13.76 4.69 -6.88
C ILE A 103 13.51 3.47 -5.98
N GLY A 104 12.34 2.87 -6.08
CA GLY A 104 12.03 1.65 -5.34
C GLY A 104 10.79 0.95 -5.83
N ILE A 105 10.78 -0.38 -5.68
CA ILE A 105 9.62 -1.23 -5.97
C ILE A 105 9.48 -2.22 -4.82
N SER A 106 8.27 -2.34 -4.29
CA SER A 106 7.96 -3.25 -3.18
C SER A 106 6.71 -4.07 -3.46
N LEU A 107 6.72 -5.32 -3.02
CA LEU A 107 5.54 -6.19 -2.96
C LEU A 107 5.05 -6.26 -1.52
N LEU A 108 3.76 -6.01 -1.35
CA LEU A 108 3.04 -6.11 -0.09
C LEU A 108 2.00 -7.23 -0.19
N GLU A 109 2.09 -8.22 0.68
CA GLU A 109 1.15 -9.34 0.74
C GLU A 109 0.17 -9.13 1.88
N GLY A 110 -1.11 -8.98 1.53
CA GLY A 110 -2.18 -8.70 2.49
C GLY A 110 -2.45 -9.88 3.43
N ASP A 111 -2.62 -9.57 4.71
CA ASP A 111 -3.07 -10.51 5.73
C ASP A 111 -4.59 -10.37 5.93
N PRO A 112 -5.41 -11.35 5.52
CA PRO A 112 -6.85 -11.23 5.60
C PRO A 112 -7.37 -11.22 7.06
N SER A 113 -6.64 -11.81 8.00
CA SER A 113 -7.06 -11.86 9.41
C SER A 113 -7.01 -10.51 10.10
N LEU A 114 -6.06 -9.64 9.69
CA LEU A 114 -5.85 -8.31 10.24
C LEU A 114 -6.48 -7.19 9.39
N SER A 115 -6.89 -7.49 8.16
CA SER A 115 -7.44 -6.53 7.19
C SER A 115 -8.97 -6.45 7.27
N ARG A 116 -9.51 -6.01 8.43
CA ARG A 116 -10.95 -5.83 8.59
C ARG A 116 -11.35 -4.38 8.35
N SER A 117 -12.51 -4.16 7.71
CA SER A 117 -13.07 -2.82 7.57
C SER A 117 -13.31 -2.20 8.96
N LEU A 118 -13.04 -0.90 9.08
CA LEU A 118 -13.32 -0.11 10.30
C LEU A 118 -14.70 0.56 10.23
N THR A 119 -15.34 0.56 9.06
CA THR A 119 -16.60 1.29 8.81
C THR A 119 -17.77 0.36 8.59
N ASN A 120 -17.64 -0.57 7.66
CA ASN A 120 -18.72 -1.49 7.30
C ASN A 120 -18.14 -2.88 7.00
N PRO A 121 -18.62 -3.95 7.69
CA PRO A 121 -18.16 -5.31 7.42
C PRO A 121 -18.40 -5.81 6.00
N SER A 122 -19.36 -5.21 5.27
CA SER A 122 -19.66 -5.57 3.88
C SER A 122 -18.80 -4.84 2.84
N ASP A 123 -17.99 -3.85 3.26
CA ASP A 123 -17.08 -3.16 2.35
C ASP A 123 -16.00 -4.13 1.83
N ASP A 124 -15.57 -3.94 0.58
CA ASP A 124 -14.39 -4.59 0.05
C ASP A 124 -13.15 -4.04 0.79
N SER A 125 -12.79 -4.72 1.86
CA SER A 125 -11.68 -4.30 2.74
C SER A 125 -10.31 -4.43 2.07
N GLY A 126 -10.22 -5.11 0.92
CA GLY A 126 -8.94 -5.52 0.35
C GLY A 126 -8.24 -6.62 1.15
N ALA A 127 -9.01 -7.34 1.99
CA ALA A 127 -8.47 -8.42 2.79
C ALA A 127 -7.86 -9.51 1.90
N GLY A 128 -6.57 -9.80 2.12
CA GLY A 128 -5.82 -10.77 1.32
C GLY A 128 -5.37 -10.27 -0.06
N ASP A 129 -5.73 -9.07 -0.49
CA ASP A 129 -5.20 -8.49 -1.72
C ASP A 129 -3.71 -8.14 -1.55
N TRP A 130 -2.95 -8.29 -2.63
CA TRP A 130 -1.54 -7.90 -2.67
C TRP A 130 -1.38 -6.56 -3.37
N PHE A 131 -0.29 -5.86 -3.08
CA PHE A 131 -0.03 -4.54 -3.64
C PHE A 131 1.40 -4.44 -4.14
N ILE A 132 1.58 -3.93 -5.36
CA ILE A 132 2.88 -3.48 -5.84
C ILE A 132 2.92 -1.97 -5.62
N LEU A 133 3.92 -1.49 -4.88
CA LEU A 133 4.22 -0.08 -4.70
C LEU A 133 5.45 0.27 -5.52
N ILE A 134 5.36 1.34 -6.30
CA ILE A 134 6.42 1.85 -7.16
C ILE A 134 6.71 3.27 -6.71
N GLU A 135 7.84 3.49 -6.05
CA GLU A 135 8.31 4.80 -5.61
C GLU A 135 9.07 5.48 -6.74
N GLY A 136 8.77 6.73 -7.02
CA GLY A 136 9.44 7.46 -8.08
C GLY A 136 9.56 8.95 -7.83
N THR A 137 10.42 9.60 -8.59
CA THR A 137 10.69 11.04 -8.49
C THR A 137 9.56 11.88 -9.10
N SER A 138 8.80 11.30 -10.03
CA SER A 138 7.69 11.98 -10.73
C SER A 138 6.56 11.02 -11.05
N ILE A 139 5.39 11.57 -11.38
CA ILE A 139 4.24 10.80 -11.85
C ILE A 139 4.58 10.01 -13.12
N ASP A 140 5.28 10.62 -14.06
CA ASP A 140 5.62 9.99 -15.34
C ASP A 140 6.52 8.76 -15.12
N ALA A 141 7.50 8.87 -14.20
CA ALA A 141 8.37 7.76 -13.84
C ALA A 141 7.59 6.54 -13.32
N VAL A 142 6.67 6.74 -12.39
CA VAL A 142 5.88 5.63 -11.82
C VAL A 142 4.80 5.12 -12.76
N ALA A 143 4.25 5.99 -13.62
CA ALA A 143 3.25 5.61 -14.62
C ALA A 143 3.84 4.70 -15.72
N SER A 144 5.14 4.81 -15.99
CA SER A 144 5.84 3.94 -16.96
C SER A 144 5.83 2.47 -16.54
N LEU A 145 5.72 2.19 -15.22
CA LEU A 145 5.64 0.85 -14.63
C LEU A 145 4.19 0.46 -14.25
N THR A 146 3.24 0.81 -15.09
CA THR A 146 1.83 0.40 -14.93
C THR A 146 1.67 -1.12 -15.09
N PRO A 147 0.45 -1.67 -14.85
CA PRO A 147 0.19 -3.11 -15.00
C PRO A 147 0.67 -3.73 -16.31
N SER A 148 0.77 -2.94 -17.39
CA SER A 148 1.28 -3.43 -18.69
C SER A 148 2.73 -3.92 -18.59
N HIS A 149 3.56 -3.31 -17.75
CA HIS A 149 4.94 -3.75 -17.51
C HIS A 149 4.99 -5.15 -16.87
N PHE A 150 4.01 -5.46 -16.04
CA PHE A 150 3.90 -6.75 -15.35
C PHE A 150 2.96 -7.74 -16.04
N SER A 151 2.36 -7.38 -17.19
CA SER A 151 1.29 -8.17 -17.83
C SER A 151 1.64 -9.63 -18.08
N GLY A 152 2.87 -9.92 -18.49
CA GLY A 152 3.33 -11.29 -18.73
C GLY A 152 3.59 -12.12 -17.44
N VAL A 153 3.50 -11.51 -16.26
CA VAL A 153 3.79 -12.16 -14.97
C VAL A 153 2.52 -12.28 -14.13
N LEU A 154 1.55 -11.39 -14.32
CA LEU A 154 0.33 -11.30 -13.51
C LEU A 154 -0.79 -12.26 -13.93
N ASN A 155 -0.54 -13.18 -14.85
CA ASN A 155 -1.54 -14.06 -15.50
C ASN A 155 -2.46 -14.82 -14.50
N ASP A 156 -1.95 -15.10 -13.28
CA ASP A 156 -2.67 -15.86 -12.26
C ASP A 156 -3.33 -14.96 -11.20
N ALA A 157 -3.26 -13.65 -11.38
CA ALA A 157 -3.86 -12.69 -10.46
C ALA A 157 -4.69 -11.66 -11.22
N THR A 158 -5.79 -11.23 -10.61
CA THR A 158 -6.62 -10.16 -11.16
C THR A 158 -6.09 -8.80 -10.71
N VAL A 159 -5.78 -7.92 -11.66
CA VAL A 159 -5.54 -6.50 -11.36
C VAL A 159 -6.88 -5.85 -11.01
N VAL A 160 -7.10 -5.58 -9.71
CA VAL A 160 -8.33 -4.96 -9.21
C VAL A 160 -8.34 -3.47 -9.51
N SER A 161 -7.22 -2.81 -9.31
CA SER A 161 -7.02 -1.40 -9.62
C SER A 161 -5.54 -1.08 -9.80
N SER A 162 -5.27 -0.02 -10.52
CA SER A 162 -3.95 0.60 -10.60
C SER A 162 -4.10 2.11 -10.71
N GLY A 163 -3.06 2.84 -10.34
CA GLY A 163 -3.06 4.28 -10.51
C GLY A 163 -1.86 4.94 -9.85
N THR A 164 -1.80 6.25 -10.00
CA THR A 164 -0.68 7.08 -9.54
C THR A 164 -1.13 8.11 -8.51
N TYR A 165 -0.26 8.38 -7.58
CA TYR A 165 -0.49 9.27 -6.44
C TYR A 165 0.67 10.24 -6.26
N ARG A 166 0.37 11.43 -5.74
CA ARG A 166 1.37 12.43 -5.31
C ARG A 166 1.48 12.44 -3.79
N LEU A 167 2.70 12.51 -3.29
CA LEU A 167 2.97 12.65 -1.86
C LEU A 167 2.41 13.98 -1.36
N MET A 168 1.64 13.94 -0.27
CA MET A 168 1.15 15.12 0.46
C MET A 168 2.04 15.42 1.65
N PHE A 169 2.33 14.40 2.46
CA PHE A 169 3.28 14.50 3.56
C PHE A 169 3.90 13.14 3.89
N ASP A 170 5.07 13.19 4.49
CA ASP A 170 5.82 12.09 5.08
C ASP A 170 6.18 12.48 6.51
N LEU A 171 5.94 11.59 7.46
CA LEU A 171 6.24 11.77 8.86
C LEU A 171 6.94 10.51 9.37
N ALA A 172 8.18 10.63 9.77
CA ALA A 172 8.94 9.55 10.40
C ALA A 172 8.91 9.66 11.93
N ALA A 173 9.02 8.52 12.64
CA ALA A 173 9.08 8.52 14.10
C ALA A 173 10.30 9.30 14.64
N ALA A 174 11.35 9.47 13.85
CA ALA A 174 12.50 10.30 14.19
C ALA A 174 12.21 11.82 14.15
N ASP A 175 11.08 12.22 13.58
CA ASP A 175 10.66 13.62 13.46
C ASP A 175 9.77 14.05 14.65
N LEU A 176 9.43 13.10 15.56
CA LEU A 176 8.59 13.31 16.74
C LEU A 176 9.42 13.32 18.03
#